data_196c14aa2c493fb1b6362a3314cfb199
#
_entry.id   196c14aa2c493fb1b6362a3314cfb199
#
_cell.length_a   1.000
_cell.length_b   1.000
_cell.length_c   1.000
_cell.angle_alpha   90.00
_cell.angle_beta   90.00
_cell.angle_gamma   90.00
#
_symmetry.space_group_name_H-M   'P 1'
#
loop_
_entity.id
_entity.type
_entity.pdbx_description
1 polymer ?
#
loop_
_entity_poly.entity_id
_entity_poly.type
_entity_poly.pdbx_seq_one_letter_code
_entity_poly.pdbx_strand_id
1 'polypeptide(L)'
;MERPDLTGLPAAVLAYIESLESQLHHSLHAPSLHAPAEAQDEAMFEASEPPTSAHLITISAAGLAKRTPRHLYSRQRRGGMGIFDLDSPGNDPPTFLAMATPAEMLTLLTNHGRVFRVPVAEISERPVRSRGELLNTRLPLRPEERLALLLPEPPDNGAFLVLVTERGQVRRIARPYLGASLQAGSVLLEPREGGAPAAACWSCGSDELLIAARSGQAIRFNERLVPVRGCLGMRVDPDDRVVAVAAAPADGQVFLLGQDGKGTIRLLAGFTANKAPGAGGKSVMKADSLVGVVAVTEQSDLFVLSRLGKLIRFRANEVPPKEGVVQGVHCMSLRADECVALLAFVP
;
A
#
# COMPACT_ATOMS: atom_id res chain seq x y z
N MET A 1 -19.15 -8.33 39.82
CA MET A 1 -20.35 -7.80 39.14
C MET A 1 -21.47 -8.77 39.40
N GLU A 2 -22.59 -8.37 40.01
CA GLU A 2 -23.70 -9.28 40.24
C GLU A 2 -24.37 -9.65 38.92
N ARG A 3 -24.83 -10.90 38.82
CA ARG A 3 -25.53 -11.41 37.63
C ARG A 3 -26.87 -10.69 37.49
N PRO A 4 -27.19 -10.10 36.32
CA PRO A 4 -28.49 -9.45 36.13
C PRO A 4 -29.64 -10.47 36.20
N ASP A 5 -30.83 -10.02 36.56
CA ASP A 5 -32.04 -10.84 36.54
C ASP A 5 -32.42 -11.19 35.09
N LEU A 6 -32.43 -12.48 34.77
CA LEU A 6 -32.72 -13.01 33.45
C LEU A 6 -34.14 -13.58 33.33
N THR A 7 -34.98 -13.40 34.37
CA THR A 7 -36.36 -13.86 34.35
C THR A 7 -37.18 -13.16 33.26
N GLY A 8 -37.74 -13.93 32.35
CA GLY A 8 -38.57 -13.42 31.24
C GLY A 8 -37.88 -13.42 29.85
N LEU A 9 -36.63 -13.86 29.75
CA LEU A 9 -35.98 -14.04 28.45
C LEU A 9 -36.42 -15.37 27.78
N PRO A 10 -36.48 -15.42 26.44
CA PRO A 10 -36.74 -16.65 25.67
C PRO A 10 -35.70 -17.73 26.02
N ALA A 11 -36.14 -19.00 26.08
CA ALA A 11 -35.29 -20.15 26.46
C ALA A 11 -34.00 -20.25 25.58
N ALA A 12 -34.08 -19.91 24.32
CA ALA A 12 -32.92 -19.91 23.41
C ALA A 12 -31.86 -18.86 23.82
N VAL A 13 -32.28 -17.71 24.33
CA VAL A 13 -31.40 -16.63 24.79
C VAL A 13 -30.73 -17.02 26.10
N LEU A 14 -31.49 -17.64 27.01
CA LEU A 14 -30.96 -18.18 28.27
C LEU A 14 -29.89 -19.25 28.02
N ALA A 15 -30.17 -20.22 27.14
CA ALA A 15 -29.20 -21.26 26.77
C ALA A 15 -27.92 -20.68 26.14
N TYR A 16 -28.03 -19.62 25.35
CA TYR A 16 -26.89 -18.93 24.78
C TYR A 16 -26.06 -18.20 25.84
N ILE A 17 -26.69 -17.50 26.76
CA ILE A 17 -26.03 -16.83 27.90
C ILE A 17 -25.31 -17.86 28.78
N GLU A 18 -25.96 -18.96 29.14
CA GLU A 18 -25.36 -20.04 29.93
C GLU A 18 -24.15 -20.68 29.21
N SER A 19 -24.23 -20.84 27.88
CA SER A 19 -23.10 -21.32 27.07
C SER A 19 -21.93 -20.34 27.12
N LEU A 20 -22.16 -19.05 27.00
CA LEU A 20 -21.11 -18.01 27.07
C LEU A 20 -20.49 -17.94 28.49
N GLU A 21 -21.31 -18.00 29.54
CA GLU A 21 -20.83 -18.01 30.94
C GLU A 21 -19.99 -19.26 31.22
N SER A 22 -20.38 -20.42 30.68
CA SER A 22 -19.62 -21.67 30.79
C SER A 22 -18.26 -21.57 30.06
N GLN A 23 -18.24 -20.99 28.86
CA GLN A 23 -17.01 -20.76 28.13
C GLN A 23 -16.07 -19.79 28.85
N LEU A 24 -16.62 -18.74 29.45
CA LEU A 24 -15.87 -17.76 30.22
C LEU A 24 -15.30 -18.40 31.51
N HIS A 25 -16.08 -19.24 32.18
CA HIS A 25 -15.66 -19.97 33.38
C HIS A 25 -14.55 -20.99 33.06
N HIS A 26 -14.64 -21.69 31.94
CA HIS A 26 -13.58 -22.59 31.45
C HIS A 26 -12.29 -21.82 31.11
N SER A 27 -12.42 -20.65 30.53
CA SER A 27 -11.26 -19.79 30.20
C SER A 27 -10.58 -19.20 31.45
N LEU A 28 -11.35 -18.95 32.52
CA LEU A 28 -10.81 -18.35 33.74
C LEU A 28 -10.30 -19.40 34.76
N HIS A 29 -10.73 -20.66 34.67
CA HIS A 29 -10.42 -21.73 35.64
C HIS A 29 -9.71 -22.93 35.00
N ALA A 30 -9.30 -22.86 33.72
CA ALA A 30 -8.42 -23.86 33.15
C ALA A 30 -7.10 -23.83 33.93
N PRO A 31 -6.68 -24.96 34.56
CA PRO A 31 -5.35 -25.05 35.14
C PRO A 31 -4.37 -24.78 34.00
N SER A 32 -3.40 -23.90 34.24
CA SER A 32 -2.31 -23.57 33.31
C SER A 32 -1.54 -24.85 32.95
N LEU A 33 -2.07 -25.60 32.02
CA LEU A 33 -1.29 -26.54 31.21
C LEU A 33 -0.69 -25.75 30.06
N HIS A 34 0.28 -24.92 30.42
CA HIS A 34 1.18 -24.33 29.45
C HIS A 34 2.05 -25.43 28.85
N ALA A 35 1.68 -25.84 27.66
CA ALA A 35 2.56 -26.39 26.64
C ALA A 35 1.81 -26.32 25.30
N PRO A 36 2.36 -26.03 24.23
CA PRO A 36 3.21 -24.99 23.68
C PRO A 36 2.55 -24.26 22.49
N ALA A 37 1.35 -23.65 22.66
CA ALA A 37 0.77 -22.82 21.60
C ALA A 37 1.46 -21.45 21.49
N GLU A 38 2.00 -20.93 22.59
CA GLU A 38 2.74 -19.64 22.57
C GLU A 38 4.11 -19.78 21.90
N ALA A 39 4.75 -20.94 21.98
CA ALA A 39 6.04 -21.19 21.31
C ALA A 39 5.91 -21.30 19.78
N GLN A 40 4.71 -21.55 19.24
CA GLN A 40 4.49 -21.56 17.77
C GLN A 40 4.23 -20.18 17.21
N ASP A 41 3.63 -19.26 17.98
CA ASP A 41 3.43 -17.87 17.54
C ASP A 41 4.75 -17.06 17.64
N GLU A 42 5.58 -17.30 18.67
CA GLU A 42 6.91 -16.67 18.77
C GLU A 42 7.86 -17.10 17.63
N ALA A 43 7.72 -18.31 17.11
CA ALA A 43 8.48 -18.80 15.96
C ALA A 43 8.09 -18.14 14.61
N MET A 44 7.02 -17.34 14.56
CA MET A 44 6.57 -16.62 13.36
C MET A 44 7.21 -15.23 13.20
N PHE A 45 7.88 -14.70 14.22
CA PHE A 45 8.52 -13.38 14.17
C PHE A 45 10.03 -13.53 14.04
N GLU A 46 10.64 -12.78 13.13
CA GLU A 46 12.09 -12.61 13.12
C GLU A 46 12.52 -11.71 14.29
N ALA A 47 13.76 -11.91 14.77
CA ALA A 47 14.33 -11.01 15.76
C ALA A 47 14.25 -9.56 15.30
N SER A 48 14.02 -8.63 16.23
CA SER A 48 13.97 -7.20 15.92
C SER A 48 15.30 -6.78 15.27
N GLU A 49 15.20 -6.04 14.17
CA GLU A 49 16.36 -5.43 13.55
C GLU A 49 16.92 -4.30 14.42
N PRO A 50 18.21 -3.94 14.25
CA PRO A 50 18.77 -2.77 14.94
C PRO A 50 17.99 -1.50 14.63
N PRO A 51 18.02 -0.49 15.53
CA PRO A 51 17.43 0.81 15.27
C PRO A 51 17.86 1.39 13.92
N THR A 52 16.92 1.91 13.15
CA THR A 52 17.14 2.47 11.81
C THR A 52 16.56 3.87 11.71
N SER A 53 17.18 4.70 10.87
CA SER A 53 16.65 6.03 10.53
C SER A 53 15.45 6.01 9.60
N ALA A 54 15.17 4.89 8.93
CA ALA A 54 14.02 4.75 8.05
C ALA A 54 12.72 4.64 8.87
N HIS A 55 11.75 5.47 8.53
CA HIS A 55 10.43 5.51 9.16
C HIS A 55 9.36 5.10 8.14
N LEU A 56 8.44 4.27 8.59
CA LEU A 56 7.19 4.05 7.87
C LEU A 56 6.25 5.22 8.14
N ILE A 57 5.76 5.84 7.09
CA ILE A 57 4.76 6.90 7.13
C ILE A 57 3.43 6.29 6.71
N THR A 58 2.43 6.41 7.57
CA THR A 58 1.06 5.97 7.30
C THR A 58 0.14 7.18 7.32
N ILE A 59 -0.67 7.35 6.26
CA ILE A 59 -1.62 8.47 6.15
C ILE A 59 -3.01 7.91 5.81
N SER A 60 -4.04 8.41 6.49
CA SER A 60 -5.43 8.08 6.21
C SER A 60 -6.00 8.87 5.01
N ALA A 61 -7.16 8.50 4.55
CA ALA A 61 -7.86 9.17 3.45
C ALA A 61 -8.11 10.67 3.72
N ALA A 62 -8.42 11.05 4.96
CA ALA A 62 -8.62 12.43 5.37
C ALA A 62 -7.33 13.17 5.75
N GLY A 63 -6.16 12.48 5.72
CA GLY A 63 -4.86 13.10 6.00
C GLY A 63 -4.39 13.01 7.44
N LEU A 64 -4.93 12.08 8.24
CA LEU A 64 -4.38 11.75 9.55
C LEU A 64 -3.06 11.01 9.35
N ALA A 65 -1.92 11.59 9.73
CA ALA A 65 -0.59 11.12 9.40
C ALA A 65 0.26 10.83 10.65
N LYS A 66 1.08 9.80 10.57
CA LYS A 66 2.15 9.52 11.53
C LYS A 66 3.37 8.94 10.84
N ARG A 67 4.53 9.06 11.48
CA ARG A 67 5.73 8.30 11.14
C ARG A 67 6.15 7.42 12.32
N THR A 68 6.59 6.21 12.03
CA THR A 68 7.04 5.25 13.05
C THR A 68 8.33 4.60 12.58
N PRO A 69 9.39 4.51 13.42
CA PRO A 69 10.63 3.85 13.05
C PRO A 69 10.39 2.42 12.54
N ARG A 70 10.97 2.08 11.37
CA ARG A 70 10.75 0.80 10.70
C ARG A 70 11.06 -0.41 11.57
N HIS A 71 12.11 -0.35 12.40
CA HIS A 71 12.53 -1.46 13.26
C HIS A 71 11.50 -1.85 14.32
N LEU A 72 10.49 -1.00 14.57
CA LEU A 72 9.38 -1.31 15.47
C LEU A 72 8.32 -2.23 14.83
N TYR A 73 8.43 -2.48 13.53
CA TYR A 73 7.59 -3.44 12.82
C TYR A 73 8.38 -4.73 12.61
N SER A 74 8.22 -5.69 13.51
CA SER A 74 8.83 -7.01 13.35
C SER A 74 8.32 -7.69 12.08
N ARG A 75 9.23 -8.39 11.38
CA ARG A 75 8.82 -9.21 10.24
C ARG A 75 7.97 -10.38 10.72
N GLN A 76 6.92 -10.65 9.99
CA GLN A 76 6.07 -11.83 10.13
C GLN A 76 6.28 -12.71 8.90
N ARG A 77 5.87 -13.96 8.97
CA ARG A 77 5.70 -14.76 7.76
C ARG A 77 4.53 -14.21 6.95
N ARG A 78 4.62 -14.26 5.61
CA ARG A 78 3.49 -13.95 4.74
C ARG A 78 2.25 -14.75 5.17
N GLY A 79 1.08 -14.18 5.02
CA GLY A 79 -0.18 -14.79 5.44
C GLY A 79 -0.51 -14.59 6.92
N GLY A 80 0.33 -13.89 7.69
CA GLY A 80 0.01 -13.46 9.05
C GLY A 80 -1.11 -12.41 9.08
N MET A 81 -1.65 -12.15 10.27
CA MET A 81 -2.73 -11.18 10.47
C MET A 81 -2.26 -9.72 10.47
N GLY A 82 -0.96 -9.47 10.58
CA GLY A 82 -0.42 -8.13 10.80
C GLY A 82 -0.71 -7.61 12.21
N ILE A 83 -0.31 -6.37 12.46
CA ILE A 83 -0.54 -5.64 13.71
C ILE A 83 -1.29 -4.34 13.41
N PHE A 84 -2.10 -3.85 14.33
CA PHE A 84 -2.74 -2.54 14.17
C PHE A 84 -1.68 -1.44 14.17
N ASP A 85 -1.77 -0.54 13.20
CA ASP A 85 -0.81 0.54 13.02
C ASP A 85 -1.44 1.92 13.29
N LEU A 86 -2.13 2.50 12.33
CA LEU A 86 -2.77 3.80 12.46
C LEU A 86 -4.16 3.62 13.10
N ASP A 87 -4.35 4.23 14.28
CA ASP A 87 -5.66 4.36 14.91
C ASP A 87 -6.40 5.53 14.26
N SER A 88 -7.31 5.20 13.37
CA SER A 88 -8.13 6.14 12.62
C SER A 88 -9.61 5.80 12.73
N PRO A 89 -10.51 6.80 12.63
CA PRO A 89 -11.96 6.54 12.61
C PRO A 89 -12.36 5.60 11.48
N GLY A 90 -13.39 4.79 11.67
CA GLY A 90 -13.84 3.80 10.68
C GLY A 90 -14.29 4.40 9.33
N ASN A 91 -14.65 5.67 9.30
CA ASN A 91 -14.95 6.44 8.10
C ASN A 91 -13.71 7.15 7.48
N ASP A 92 -12.55 7.01 8.09
CA ASP A 92 -11.28 7.57 7.62
C ASP A 92 -10.18 6.49 7.58
N PRO A 93 -10.25 5.51 6.66
CA PRO A 93 -9.33 4.40 6.62
C PRO A 93 -7.90 4.85 6.27
N PRO A 94 -6.87 4.16 6.81
CA PRO A 94 -5.51 4.30 6.33
C PRO A 94 -5.46 4.00 4.83
N THR A 95 -4.70 4.79 4.07
CA THR A 95 -4.76 4.75 2.60
C THR A 95 -3.38 4.79 1.96
N PHE A 96 -2.43 5.50 2.56
CA PHE A 96 -1.12 5.73 1.96
C PHE A 96 -0.01 5.20 2.85
N LEU A 97 1.02 4.62 2.21
CA LEU A 97 2.26 4.19 2.83
C LEU A 97 3.45 4.79 2.10
N ALA A 98 4.44 5.24 2.86
CA ALA A 98 5.76 5.58 2.34
C ALA A 98 6.85 5.17 3.33
N MET A 99 8.07 5.01 2.85
CA MET A 99 9.26 4.82 3.67
C MET A 99 10.21 5.97 3.39
N ALA A 100 10.61 6.69 4.43
CA ALA A 100 11.54 7.81 4.31
C ALA A 100 12.26 8.07 5.63
N THR A 101 13.37 8.79 5.58
CA THR A 101 14.07 9.28 6.77
C THR A 101 13.54 10.66 7.17
N PRO A 102 13.70 11.09 8.43
CA PRO A 102 13.29 12.44 8.86
C PRO A 102 13.95 13.59 8.10
N ALA A 103 15.12 13.35 7.48
CA ALA A 103 15.84 14.36 6.70
C ALA A 103 15.27 14.57 5.29
N GLU A 104 14.40 13.70 4.84
CA GLU A 104 13.84 13.70 3.49
C GLU A 104 12.52 14.47 3.41
N MET A 105 12.08 14.69 2.18
CA MET A 105 10.80 15.31 1.85
C MET A 105 9.82 14.27 1.30
N LEU A 106 8.55 14.43 1.60
CA LEU A 106 7.47 13.73 0.90
C LEU A 106 6.87 14.63 -0.17
N THR A 107 6.62 14.04 -1.32
CA THR A 107 5.84 14.66 -2.39
C THR A 107 4.41 14.14 -2.31
N LEU A 108 3.46 15.04 -2.14
CA LEU A 108 2.04 14.77 -2.06
C LEU A 108 1.36 15.32 -3.32
N LEU A 109 0.56 14.52 -3.98
CA LEU A 109 -0.31 14.98 -5.06
C LEU A 109 -1.77 14.87 -4.63
N THR A 110 -2.56 15.86 -5.06
CA THR A 110 -4.00 15.86 -4.82
C THR A 110 -4.78 15.33 -6.02
N ASN A 111 -6.05 15.00 -5.81
CA ASN A 111 -6.96 14.62 -6.90
C ASN A 111 -7.14 15.72 -7.97
N HIS A 112 -6.77 16.97 -7.67
CA HIS A 112 -6.72 18.08 -8.61
C HIS A 112 -5.35 18.22 -9.32
N GLY A 113 -4.43 17.25 -9.13
CA GLY A 113 -3.10 17.24 -9.73
C GLY A 113 -2.17 18.31 -9.20
N ARG A 114 -2.48 18.93 -8.06
CA ARG A 114 -1.61 19.88 -7.36
C ARG A 114 -0.60 19.14 -6.51
N VAL A 115 0.60 19.70 -6.44
CA VAL A 115 1.73 19.10 -5.71
C VAL A 115 2.08 19.93 -4.48
N PHE A 116 2.42 19.23 -3.42
CA PHE A 116 2.95 19.79 -2.18
C PHE A 116 4.16 18.98 -1.74
N ARG A 117 5.12 19.64 -1.10
CA ARG A 117 6.28 18.98 -0.49
C ARG A 117 6.23 19.22 1.01
N VAL A 118 6.38 18.16 1.80
CA VAL A 118 6.32 18.20 3.27
C VAL A 118 7.59 17.55 3.82
N PRO A 119 8.33 18.22 4.72
CA PRO A 119 9.43 17.59 5.45
C PRO A 119 8.92 16.40 6.27
N VAL A 120 9.58 15.25 6.15
CA VAL A 120 9.22 14.06 6.95
C VAL A 120 9.33 14.36 8.46
N ALA A 121 10.30 15.19 8.85
CA ALA A 121 10.48 15.61 10.24
C ALA A 121 9.25 16.32 10.83
N GLU A 122 8.43 16.97 10.02
CA GLU A 122 7.22 17.66 10.47
C GLU A 122 6.05 16.71 10.74
N ILE A 123 6.12 15.45 10.26
CA ILE A 123 5.13 14.42 10.60
C ILE A 123 5.48 13.88 11.99
N SER A 124 4.52 13.88 12.90
CA SER A 124 4.72 13.44 14.27
C SER A 124 5.20 12.00 14.35
N GLU A 125 6.31 11.79 15.06
CA GLU A 125 6.75 10.44 15.40
C GLU A 125 5.83 9.85 16.46
N ARG A 126 5.31 8.69 16.17
CA ARG A 126 4.35 7.98 17.01
C ARG A 126 4.69 6.50 17.06
N PRO A 127 4.38 5.80 18.15
CA PRO A 127 4.55 4.37 18.23
C PRO A 127 3.57 3.63 17.29
N VAL A 128 3.80 2.35 17.13
CA VAL A 128 2.80 1.43 16.56
C VAL A 128 1.50 1.51 17.37
N ARG A 129 0.34 1.32 16.75
CA ARG A 129 -0.99 1.44 17.37
C ARG A 129 -1.24 2.81 18.01
N SER A 130 -1.05 3.83 17.23
CA SER A 130 -1.29 5.19 17.72
C SER A 130 -2.06 6.02 16.72
N ARG A 131 -2.70 7.06 17.22
CA ARG A 131 -3.36 8.06 16.41
C ARG A 131 -2.33 9.00 15.80
N GLY A 132 -2.53 9.37 14.51
CA GLY A 132 -1.76 10.39 13.83
C GLY A 132 -2.24 11.81 14.13
N GLU A 133 -1.64 12.80 13.45
CA GLU A 133 -2.06 14.21 13.43
C GLU A 133 -2.52 14.60 12.03
N LEU A 134 -3.46 15.54 11.94
CA LEU A 134 -3.98 16.00 10.66
C LEU A 134 -2.93 16.79 9.88
N LEU A 135 -2.44 16.21 8.80
CA LEU A 135 -1.52 16.84 7.88
C LEU A 135 -2.20 17.94 7.06
N ASN A 136 -3.49 17.77 6.75
CA ASN A 136 -4.26 18.70 5.92
C ASN A 136 -4.36 20.11 6.50
N THR A 137 -4.25 20.28 7.82
CA THR A 137 -4.23 21.61 8.45
C THR A 137 -3.03 22.46 8.04
N ARG A 138 -1.97 21.81 7.53
CA ARG A 138 -0.73 22.45 7.05
C ARG A 138 -0.70 22.63 5.53
N LEU A 139 -1.66 22.05 4.82
CA LEU A 139 -1.75 22.12 3.36
C LEU A 139 -2.90 23.04 2.95
N PRO A 140 -2.66 24.05 2.09
CA PRO A 140 -3.71 24.93 1.58
C PRO A 140 -4.55 24.22 0.52
N LEU A 141 -5.27 23.17 0.92
CA LEU A 141 -6.18 22.42 0.07
C LEU A 141 -7.42 23.24 -0.21
N ARG A 142 -7.97 23.09 -1.41
CA ARG A 142 -9.25 23.68 -1.81
C ARG A 142 -10.42 22.84 -1.28
N PRO A 143 -11.65 23.37 -1.25
CA PRO A 143 -12.83 22.54 -1.04
C PRO A 143 -12.84 21.33 -2.00
N GLU A 144 -13.27 20.17 -1.55
CA GLU A 144 -13.31 18.91 -2.33
C GLU A 144 -11.92 18.35 -2.76
N GLU A 145 -10.85 19.07 -2.44
CA GLU A 145 -9.50 18.60 -2.73
C GLU A 145 -9.02 17.62 -1.63
N ARG A 146 -8.51 16.47 -2.06
CA ARG A 146 -7.99 15.43 -1.18
C ARG A 146 -6.67 14.88 -1.71
N LEU A 147 -5.92 14.24 -0.83
CA LEU A 147 -4.71 13.53 -1.23
C LEU A 147 -5.07 12.38 -2.19
N ALA A 148 -4.26 12.19 -3.21
CA ALA A 148 -4.38 11.12 -4.19
C ALA A 148 -3.14 10.23 -4.21
N LEU A 149 -1.93 10.82 -4.08
CA LEU A 149 -0.67 10.09 -4.12
C LEU A 149 0.29 10.61 -3.06
N LEU A 150 1.10 9.69 -2.55
CA LEU A 150 2.20 9.93 -1.63
C LEU A 150 3.47 9.29 -2.20
N LEU A 151 4.55 10.06 -2.27
CA LEU A 151 5.84 9.61 -2.80
C LEU A 151 6.97 10.08 -1.87
N PRO A 152 7.90 9.20 -1.52
CA PRO A 152 9.15 9.61 -0.87
C PRO A 152 10.05 10.36 -1.86
N GLU A 153 11.16 10.87 -1.37
CA GLU A 153 12.25 11.40 -2.22
C GLU A 153 12.67 10.34 -3.26
N PRO A 154 13.10 10.77 -4.47
CA PRO A 154 13.59 9.84 -5.46
C PRO A 154 14.83 9.10 -4.98
N PRO A 155 14.98 7.81 -5.30
CA PRO A 155 16.26 7.11 -5.14
C PRO A 155 17.36 7.79 -5.97
N ASP A 156 18.62 7.48 -5.70
CA ASP A 156 19.77 8.13 -6.37
C ASP A 156 19.69 8.06 -7.90
N ASN A 157 19.23 6.94 -8.43
CA ASN A 157 19.03 6.70 -9.86
C ASN A 157 17.66 7.20 -10.38
N GLY A 158 16.81 7.75 -9.53
CA GLY A 158 15.48 8.25 -9.89
C GLY A 158 15.56 9.53 -10.72
N ALA A 159 15.51 9.40 -12.05
CA ALA A 159 15.63 10.50 -12.99
C ALA A 159 14.29 11.16 -13.34
N PHE A 160 13.20 10.39 -13.32
CA PHE A 160 11.87 10.83 -13.70
C PHE A 160 10.82 10.39 -12.69
N LEU A 161 9.85 11.25 -12.43
CA LEU A 161 8.56 10.89 -11.87
C LEU A 161 7.64 10.45 -13.00
N VAL A 162 7.23 9.20 -12.98
CA VAL A 162 6.18 8.67 -13.86
C VAL A 162 4.85 8.85 -13.15
N LEU A 163 3.93 9.58 -13.76
CA LEU A 163 2.60 9.87 -13.23
C LEU A 163 1.54 9.31 -14.18
N VAL A 164 0.60 8.55 -13.64
CA VAL A 164 -0.49 7.93 -14.41
C VAL A 164 -1.83 8.33 -13.82
N THR A 165 -2.80 8.63 -14.68
CA THR A 165 -4.16 8.99 -14.29
C THR A 165 -5.08 7.77 -14.23
N GLU A 166 -6.25 7.91 -13.60
CA GLU A 166 -7.27 6.86 -13.53
C GLU A 166 -7.66 6.30 -14.91
N ARG A 167 -7.63 7.13 -15.97
CA ARG A 167 -7.97 6.74 -17.34
C ARG A 167 -6.77 6.31 -18.18
N GLY A 168 -5.60 6.13 -17.53
CA GLY A 168 -4.41 5.57 -18.17
C GLY A 168 -3.56 6.54 -18.95
N GLN A 169 -3.77 7.86 -18.83
CA GLN A 169 -2.82 8.83 -19.35
C GLN A 169 -1.51 8.74 -18.55
N VAL A 170 -0.38 8.71 -19.23
CA VAL A 170 0.95 8.63 -18.60
C VAL A 170 1.80 9.82 -19.00
N ARG A 171 2.54 10.36 -18.03
CA ARG A 171 3.52 11.45 -18.24
C ARG A 171 4.78 11.18 -17.44
N ARG A 172 5.94 11.54 -18.00
CA ARG A 172 7.23 11.57 -17.30
C ARG A 172 7.63 13.00 -17.02
N ILE A 173 7.98 13.30 -15.77
CA ILE A 173 8.43 14.61 -15.32
C ILE A 173 9.87 14.45 -14.82
N ALA A 174 10.81 15.16 -15.42
CA ALA A 174 12.21 15.05 -15.02
C ALA A 174 12.41 15.60 -13.60
N ARG A 175 13.21 14.90 -12.78
CA ARG A 175 13.50 15.22 -11.38
C ARG A 175 13.85 16.69 -11.12
N PRO A 176 14.64 17.41 -11.96
CA PRO A 176 14.95 18.81 -11.70
C PRO A 176 13.72 19.73 -11.60
N TYR A 177 12.61 19.39 -12.26
CA TYR A 177 11.35 20.16 -12.17
C TYR A 177 10.58 19.95 -10.87
N LEU A 178 10.98 18.97 -10.05
CA LEU A 178 10.34 18.60 -8.79
C LEU A 178 11.19 19.02 -7.58
N GLY A 179 12.23 19.80 -7.79
CA GLY A 179 13.16 20.24 -6.76
C GLY A 179 12.65 21.41 -5.90
N ALA A 180 13.58 22.10 -5.24
CA ALA A 180 13.28 23.19 -4.30
C ALA A 180 12.56 24.39 -4.93
N SER A 181 12.67 24.57 -6.27
CA SER A 181 11.99 25.65 -6.99
C SER A 181 10.49 25.37 -7.25
N LEU A 182 10.02 24.15 -6.98
CA LEU A 182 8.62 23.79 -7.19
C LEU A 182 7.75 24.47 -6.11
N GLN A 183 6.90 25.39 -6.56
CA GLN A 183 5.99 26.10 -5.66
C GLN A 183 4.88 25.17 -5.15
N ALA A 184 4.59 25.25 -3.85
CA ALA A 184 3.49 24.50 -3.25
C ALA A 184 2.16 24.82 -3.94
N GLY A 185 1.43 23.77 -4.30
CA GLY A 185 0.16 23.89 -5.02
C GLY A 185 0.27 24.08 -6.53
N SER A 186 1.48 24.00 -7.13
CA SER A 186 1.66 23.94 -8.57
C SER A 186 0.91 22.74 -9.16
N VAL A 187 0.34 22.90 -10.35
CA VAL A 187 -0.38 21.82 -11.05
C VAL A 187 0.61 21.04 -11.91
N LEU A 188 0.85 19.78 -11.56
CA LEU A 188 1.64 18.85 -12.37
C LEU A 188 0.81 18.15 -13.44
N LEU A 189 -0.48 17.98 -13.18
CA LEU A 189 -1.43 17.32 -14.06
C LEU A 189 -2.80 17.99 -13.91
N GLU A 190 -3.42 18.36 -15.03
CA GLU A 190 -4.83 18.78 -15.01
C GLU A 190 -5.73 17.56 -15.20
N PRO A 191 -6.62 17.23 -14.24
CA PRO A 191 -7.49 16.06 -14.32
C PRO A 191 -8.71 16.35 -15.20
N ARG A 192 -8.48 16.60 -16.49
CA ARG A 192 -9.56 16.81 -17.47
C ARG A 192 -10.04 15.45 -18.00
N GLU A 193 -9.72 15.13 -19.22
CA GLU A 193 -10.14 13.87 -19.88
C GLU A 193 -9.48 12.61 -19.30
N GLY A 194 -8.33 12.77 -18.62
CA GLY A 194 -7.55 11.65 -18.06
C GLY A 194 -8.00 11.19 -16.66
N GLY A 195 -8.90 11.91 -16.00
CA GLY A 195 -9.22 11.64 -14.59
C GLY A 195 -8.14 12.10 -13.62
N ALA A 196 -8.34 11.84 -12.33
CA ALA A 196 -7.39 12.19 -11.28
C ALA A 196 -6.06 11.41 -11.38
N PRO A 197 -4.97 11.91 -10.78
CA PRO A 197 -3.77 11.11 -10.55
C PRO A 197 -4.11 9.83 -9.78
N ALA A 198 -3.71 8.67 -10.30
CA ALA A 198 -4.04 7.37 -9.74
C ALA A 198 -2.83 6.57 -9.26
N ALA A 199 -1.69 6.73 -9.93
CA ALA A 199 -0.47 6.04 -9.58
C ALA A 199 0.76 6.84 -9.99
N ALA A 200 1.85 6.66 -9.24
CA ALA A 200 3.13 7.25 -9.60
C ALA A 200 4.29 6.41 -9.06
N CYS A 201 5.42 6.46 -9.75
CA CYS A 201 6.69 5.87 -9.32
C CYS A 201 7.87 6.67 -9.85
N TRP A 202 9.03 6.48 -9.23
CA TRP A 202 10.30 6.97 -9.78
C TRP A 202 10.86 5.97 -10.79
N SER A 203 11.50 6.47 -11.87
CA SER A 203 12.17 5.66 -12.89
C SER A 203 13.55 6.22 -13.24
N CYS A 204 14.42 5.38 -13.80
CA CYS A 204 15.79 5.75 -14.13
C CYS A 204 15.94 6.39 -15.54
N GLY A 205 14.88 6.40 -16.35
CA GLY A 205 14.92 6.89 -17.74
C GLY A 205 15.06 5.80 -18.80
N SER A 206 15.24 4.56 -18.39
CA SER A 206 15.36 3.40 -19.31
C SER A 206 14.57 2.17 -18.85
N ASP A 207 13.76 2.34 -17.82
CA ASP A 207 12.97 1.24 -17.24
C ASP A 207 11.81 0.81 -18.15
N GLU A 208 11.36 -0.41 -17.90
CA GLU A 208 10.05 -0.88 -18.33
C GLU A 208 8.98 -0.39 -17.35
N LEU A 209 7.94 0.23 -17.88
CA LEU A 209 6.76 0.59 -17.09
C LEU A 209 5.74 -0.53 -17.15
N LEU A 210 5.25 -0.96 -16.00
CA LEU A 210 4.05 -1.79 -15.87
C LEU A 210 2.93 -0.93 -15.30
N ILE A 211 1.92 -0.61 -16.10
CA ILE A 211 0.70 0.10 -15.68
C ILE A 211 -0.39 -0.94 -15.50
N ALA A 212 -1.04 -0.96 -14.34
CA ALA A 212 -2.06 -1.94 -14.00
C ALA A 212 -3.39 -1.29 -13.60
N ALA A 213 -4.47 -1.89 -14.08
CA ALA A 213 -5.84 -1.52 -13.75
C ALA A 213 -6.38 -2.38 -12.59
N ARG A 214 -7.44 -1.91 -11.96
CA ARG A 214 -8.10 -2.59 -10.83
C ARG A 214 -8.56 -4.00 -11.18
N SER A 215 -9.00 -4.25 -12.41
CA SER A 215 -9.40 -5.57 -12.90
C SER A 215 -8.26 -6.60 -12.99
N GLY A 216 -7.01 -6.22 -12.71
CA GLY A 216 -5.86 -7.10 -12.90
C GLY A 216 -5.35 -7.18 -14.35
N GLN A 217 -5.81 -6.28 -15.21
CA GLN A 217 -5.21 -6.06 -16.54
C GLN A 217 -3.99 -5.15 -16.40
N ALA A 218 -2.94 -5.40 -17.18
CA ALA A 218 -1.75 -4.55 -17.19
C ALA A 218 -1.14 -4.44 -18.58
N ILE A 219 -0.44 -3.34 -18.82
CA ILE A 219 0.37 -3.12 -20.02
C ILE A 219 1.83 -2.89 -19.62
N ARG A 220 2.76 -3.42 -20.39
CA ARG A 220 4.20 -3.19 -20.22
C ARG A 220 4.78 -2.57 -21.48
N PHE A 221 5.58 -1.52 -21.32
CA PHE A 221 6.36 -0.89 -22.40
C PHE A 221 7.53 -0.12 -21.81
N ASN A 222 8.55 0.15 -22.66
CA ASN A 222 9.70 0.95 -22.24
C ASN A 222 9.31 2.41 -22.04
N GLU A 223 9.75 3.03 -20.94
CA GLU A 223 9.39 4.40 -20.58
C GLU A 223 9.81 5.46 -21.61
N ARG A 224 10.84 5.18 -22.43
CA ARG A 224 11.28 6.08 -23.51
C ARG A 224 10.23 6.29 -24.59
N LEU A 225 9.25 5.39 -24.67
CA LEU A 225 8.09 5.53 -25.57
C LEU A 225 7.08 6.57 -25.10
N VAL A 226 7.20 7.07 -23.86
CA VAL A 226 6.36 8.15 -23.36
C VAL A 226 6.91 9.49 -23.81
N PRO A 227 6.23 10.23 -24.69
CA PRO A 227 6.69 11.54 -25.14
C PRO A 227 6.63 12.57 -24.00
N VAL A 228 7.34 13.69 -24.15
CA VAL A 228 7.45 14.75 -23.14
C VAL A 228 6.06 15.29 -22.73
N ARG A 229 5.13 15.38 -23.67
CA ARG A 229 3.75 15.85 -23.42
C ARG A 229 2.87 14.80 -22.72
N GLY A 230 3.37 13.57 -22.58
CA GLY A 230 2.59 12.42 -22.16
C GLY A 230 1.79 11.80 -23.32
N CYS A 231 1.16 10.68 -23.03
CA CYS A 231 0.31 9.94 -23.98
C CYS A 231 -0.68 9.06 -23.22
N LEU A 232 -1.59 8.42 -23.95
CA LEU A 232 -2.34 7.30 -23.41
C LEU A 232 -1.37 6.13 -23.21
N GLY A 233 -1.10 5.76 -21.95
CA GLY A 233 -0.25 4.62 -21.59
C GLY A 233 -1.01 3.31 -21.68
N MET A 234 -2.21 3.27 -21.11
CA MET A 234 -3.07 2.10 -21.09
C MET A 234 -4.53 2.48 -21.39
N ARG A 235 -5.17 1.75 -22.28
CA ARG A 235 -6.62 1.86 -22.48
C ARG A 235 -7.30 1.03 -21.40
N VAL A 236 -8.15 1.67 -20.59
CA VAL A 236 -8.96 1.03 -19.57
C VAL A 236 -10.44 1.09 -19.93
N ASP A 237 -11.18 0.07 -19.57
CA ASP A 237 -12.63 0.02 -19.76
C ASP A 237 -13.33 1.14 -18.97
N PRO A 238 -14.56 1.56 -19.39
CA PRO A 238 -15.30 2.63 -18.70
C PRO A 238 -15.47 2.40 -17.20
N ASP A 239 -15.74 1.17 -16.77
CA ASP A 239 -15.99 0.78 -15.38
C ASP A 239 -14.71 0.40 -14.61
N ASP A 240 -13.56 0.44 -15.27
CA ASP A 240 -12.26 0.16 -14.68
C ASP A 240 -11.41 1.42 -14.53
N ARG A 241 -10.33 1.31 -13.77
CA ARG A 241 -9.38 2.41 -13.56
C ARG A 241 -7.97 1.87 -13.31
N VAL A 242 -6.98 2.67 -13.65
CA VAL A 242 -5.60 2.42 -13.23
C VAL A 242 -5.51 2.55 -11.71
N VAL A 243 -4.78 1.64 -11.09
CA VAL A 243 -4.51 1.65 -9.64
C VAL A 243 -3.03 1.62 -9.31
N ALA A 244 -2.16 1.25 -10.27
CA ALA A 244 -0.74 1.16 -10.02
C ALA A 244 0.11 1.40 -11.27
N VAL A 245 1.34 1.87 -11.02
CA VAL A 245 2.44 1.87 -11.97
C VAL A 245 3.72 1.48 -11.25
N ALA A 246 4.51 0.62 -11.87
CA ALA A 246 5.84 0.26 -11.42
C ALA A 246 6.86 0.45 -12.54
N ALA A 247 8.06 0.89 -12.20
CA ALA A 247 9.21 0.99 -13.09
C ALA A 247 10.27 -0.03 -12.62
N ALA A 248 10.75 -0.85 -13.54
CA ALA A 248 11.77 -1.84 -13.24
C ALA A 248 12.59 -2.18 -14.50
N PRO A 249 13.81 -2.73 -14.38
CA PRO A 249 14.56 -3.26 -15.51
C PRO A 249 13.76 -4.34 -16.27
N ALA A 250 14.11 -4.58 -17.52
CA ALA A 250 13.41 -5.53 -18.40
C ALA A 250 13.39 -6.98 -17.86
N ASP A 251 14.39 -7.35 -17.10
CA ASP A 251 14.55 -8.61 -16.38
C ASP A 251 14.12 -8.52 -14.89
N GLY A 252 13.59 -7.37 -14.48
CA GLY A 252 13.16 -7.10 -13.12
C GLY A 252 11.90 -7.87 -12.71
N GLN A 253 11.52 -7.67 -11.47
CA GLN A 253 10.38 -8.33 -10.83
C GLN A 253 9.44 -7.28 -10.24
N VAL A 254 8.15 -7.58 -10.25
CA VAL A 254 7.13 -6.77 -9.60
C VAL A 254 6.25 -7.63 -8.69
N PHE A 255 5.93 -7.10 -7.53
CA PHE A 255 4.94 -7.70 -6.64
C PHE A 255 3.58 -7.06 -6.89
N LEU A 256 2.56 -7.89 -7.05
CA LEU A 256 1.16 -7.51 -7.23
C LEU A 256 0.36 -7.96 -6.03
N LEU A 257 -0.57 -7.12 -5.57
CA LEU A 257 -1.43 -7.40 -4.42
C LEU A 257 -2.91 -7.24 -4.80
N GLY A 258 -3.69 -8.27 -4.54
CA GLY A 258 -5.16 -8.22 -4.60
C GLY A 258 -5.77 -7.70 -3.30
N GLN A 259 -6.99 -7.17 -3.40
CA GLN A 259 -7.78 -6.69 -2.27
C GLN A 259 -8.08 -7.79 -1.25
N ASP A 260 -8.13 -9.05 -1.70
CA ASP A 260 -8.34 -10.27 -0.90
C ASP A 260 -7.11 -10.70 -0.09
N GLY A 261 -6.02 -9.93 -0.12
CA GLY A 261 -4.77 -10.23 0.60
C GLY A 261 -3.90 -11.29 -0.07
N LYS A 262 -4.23 -11.71 -1.30
CA LYS A 262 -3.34 -12.56 -2.09
C LYS A 262 -2.40 -11.71 -2.94
N GLY A 263 -1.17 -12.20 -3.09
CA GLY A 263 -0.16 -11.53 -3.89
C GLY A 263 0.71 -12.49 -4.68
N THR A 264 1.37 -11.97 -5.69
CA THR A 264 2.30 -12.74 -6.53
C THR A 264 3.44 -11.86 -7.00
N ILE A 265 4.62 -12.45 -7.16
CA ILE A 265 5.73 -11.82 -7.87
C ILE A 265 5.69 -12.27 -9.33
N ARG A 266 5.69 -11.30 -10.24
CA ARG A 266 5.79 -11.52 -11.68
C ARG A 266 7.18 -11.15 -12.17
N LEU A 267 7.78 -12.07 -12.93
CA LEU A 267 8.98 -11.79 -13.72
C LEU A 267 8.55 -10.97 -14.93
N LEU A 268 9.15 -9.80 -15.13
CA LEU A 268 8.83 -8.97 -16.30
C LEU A 268 9.24 -9.65 -17.59
N ALA A 269 10.33 -10.43 -17.61
CA ALA A 269 10.75 -11.21 -18.77
C ALA A 269 9.64 -12.12 -19.32
N GLY A 270 8.82 -12.71 -18.43
CA GLY A 270 7.66 -13.56 -18.79
C GLY A 270 6.38 -12.78 -19.17
N PHE A 271 6.39 -11.45 -19.08
CA PHE A 271 5.25 -10.60 -19.46
C PHE A 271 5.62 -9.76 -20.69
N THR A 272 5.12 -10.17 -21.84
CA THR A 272 5.51 -9.58 -23.14
C THR A 272 5.27 -8.07 -23.18
N ALA A 273 6.33 -7.32 -23.45
CA ALA A 273 6.26 -5.87 -23.64
C ALA A 273 5.45 -5.49 -24.89
N ASN A 274 4.72 -4.39 -24.81
CA ASN A 274 4.02 -3.81 -25.95
C ASN A 274 5.01 -2.96 -26.78
N LYS A 275 4.82 -2.94 -28.10
CA LYS A 275 5.64 -2.13 -29.02
C LYS A 275 5.37 -0.63 -28.86
N ALA A 276 4.17 -0.26 -28.38
CA ALA A 276 3.74 1.11 -28.15
C ALA A 276 2.77 1.16 -26.96
N PRO A 277 2.71 2.30 -26.24
CA PRO A 277 1.65 2.55 -25.26
C PRO A 277 0.28 2.69 -25.95
N GLY A 278 -0.80 2.74 -25.14
CA GLY A 278 -2.17 3.01 -25.60
C GLY A 278 -3.00 1.77 -25.97
N ALA A 279 -2.42 0.58 -25.87
CA ALA A 279 -3.19 -0.67 -26.04
C ALA A 279 -3.98 -1.01 -24.78
N GLY A 280 -4.97 -1.91 -24.91
CA GLY A 280 -5.59 -2.58 -23.76
C GLY A 280 -4.59 -3.48 -23.03
N GLY A 281 -4.85 -3.74 -21.74
CA GLY A 281 -4.01 -4.61 -20.93
C GLY A 281 -4.17 -6.09 -21.25
N LYS A 282 -3.26 -6.88 -20.70
CA LYS A 282 -3.36 -8.34 -20.58
C LYS A 282 -3.46 -8.69 -19.12
N SER A 283 -4.14 -9.78 -18.78
CA SER A 283 -4.22 -10.24 -17.39
C SER A 283 -2.82 -10.49 -16.83
N VAL A 284 -2.50 -9.86 -15.71
CA VAL A 284 -1.24 -10.01 -15.00
C VAL A 284 -1.40 -10.83 -13.72
N MET A 285 -2.58 -10.81 -13.13
CA MET A 285 -2.98 -11.58 -11.96
C MET A 285 -4.49 -11.87 -12.03
N LYS A 286 -4.91 -13.03 -11.54
CA LYS A 286 -6.33 -13.35 -11.33
C LYS A 286 -6.75 -12.78 -9.98
N ALA A 287 -7.24 -11.55 -9.96
CA ALA A 287 -7.76 -10.88 -8.79
C ALA A 287 -9.09 -10.20 -9.13
N ASP A 288 -10.02 -10.19 -8.19
CA ASP A 288 -11.29 -9.47 -8.36
C ASP A 288 -11.05 -7.96 -8.32
N SER A 289 -10.08 -7.51 -7.52
CA SER A 289 -9.66 -6.13 -7.43
C SER A 289 -8.18 -6.07 -7.07
N LEU A 290 -7.37 -5.50 -7.96
CA LEU A 290 -5.96 -5.23 -7.71
C LEU A 290 -5.82 -3.96 -6.85
N VAL A 291 -4.99 -4.02 -5.82
CA VAL A 291 -4.67 -2.88 -4.93
C VAL A 291 -3.49 -2.10 -5.47
N GLY A 292 -2.45 -2.80 -5.90
CA GLY A 292 -1.22 -2.14 -6.32
C GLY A 292 -0.18 -3.07 -6.91
N VAL A 293 0.85 -2.45 -7.49
CA VAL A 293 2.04 -3.10 -8.03
C VAL A 293 3.27 -2.30 -7.62
N VAL A 294 4.31 -2.98 -7.16
CA VAL A 294 5.60 -2.36 -6.81
C VAL A 294 6.76 -3.18 -7.37
N ALA A 295 7.82 -2.52 -7.78
CA ALA A 295 9.07 -3.18 -8.14
C ALA A 295 9.72 -3.81 -6.89
N VAL A 296 10.27 -5.00 -7.01
CA VAL A 296 10.87 -5.75 -5.90
C VAL A 296 12.16 -6.43 -6.30
N THR A 297 12.99 -6.67 -5.32
CA THR A 297 14.15 -7.56 -5.35
C THR A 297 13.98 -8.66 -4.30
N GLU A 298 14.83 -9.65 -4.28
CA GLU A 298 14.80 -10.70 -3.25
C GLU A 298 15.03 -10.16 -1.82
N GLN A 299 15.77 -9.04 -1.72
CA GLN A 299 16.05 -8.38 -0.43
C GLN A 299 14.92 -7.45 0.03
N SER A 300 13.92 -7.20 -0.80
CA SER A 300 12.85 -6.26 -0.45
C SER A 300 12.02 -6.77 0.73
N ASP A 301 11.73 -5.89 1.68
CA ASP A 301 10.62 -6.04 2.60
C ASP A 301 9.34 -5.52 1.94
N LEU A 302 8.27 -6.26 2.11
CA LEU A 302 6.92 -5.89 1.69
C LEU A 302 6.11 -5.47 2.90
N PHE A 303 5.45 -4.33 2.79
CA PHE A 303 4.50 -3.83 3.78
C PHE A 303 3.12 -3.81 3.13
N VAL A 304 2.16 -4.47 3.74
CA VAL A 304 0.78 -4.53 3.27
C VAL A 304 -0.14 -3.96 4.35
N LEU A 305 -0.96 -3.00 3.97
CA LEU A 305 -1.88 -2.29 4.84
C LEU A 305 -3.32 -2.68 4.53
N SER A 306 -4.09 -2.99 5.55
CA SER A 306 -5.52 -3.24 5.43
C SER A 306 -6.35 -2.01 5.75
N ARG A 307 -7.60 -2.02 5.30
CA ARG A 307 -8.57 -0.92 5.50
C ARG A 307 -8.86 -0.65 6.99
N LEU A 308 -8.86 -1.69 7.81
CA LEU A 308 -9.06 -1.57 9.26
C LEU A 308 -7.77 -1.24 10.02
N GLY A 309 -6.70 -0.84 9.32
CA GLY A 309 -5.48 -0.32 9.93
C GLY A 309 -4.49 -1.39 10.37
N LYS A 310 -4.61 -2.64 9.92
CA LYS A 310 -3.59 -3.66 10.16
C LYS A 310 -2.49 -3.56 9.13
N LEU A 311 -1.25 -3.70 9.59
CA LEU A 311 -0.04 -3.71 8.78
C LEU A 311 0.72 -5.00 8.99
N ILE A 312 1.12 -5.66 7.91
CA ILE A 312 2.04 -6.79 7.93
C ILE A 312 3.32 -6.43 7.17
N ARG A 313 4.47 -6.85 7.72
CA ARG A 313 5.79 -6.78 7.09
C ARG A 313 6.34 -8.18 6.90
N PHE A 314 6.76 -8.54 5.69
CA PHE A 314 7.38 -9.82 5.36
C PHE A 314 8.37 -9.66 4.20
N ARG A 315 9.21 -10.68 3.96
CA ARG A 315 10.21 -10.62 2.88
C ARG A 315 9.61 -10.99 1.52
N ALA A 316 10.03 -10.30 0.48
CA ALA A 316 9.58 -10.59 -0.89
C ALA A 316 9.94 -12.02 -1.33
N ASN A 317 11.09 -12.57 -0.90
CA ASN A 317 11.50 -13.93 -1.23
C ASN A 317 10.58 -15.04 -0.69
N GLU A 318 9.67 -14.71 0.25
CA GLU A 318 8.64 -15.65 0.70
C GLU A 318 7.53 -15.85 -0.36
N VAL A 319 7.44 -14.97 -1.35
CA VAL A 319 6.47 -15.06 -2.44
C VAL A 319 7.17 -15.62 -3.68
N PRO A 320 6.86 -16.86 -4.10
CA PRO A 320 7.56 -17.46 -5.22
C PRO A 320 7.22 -16.72 -6.53
N PRO A 321 8.25 -16.32 -7.31
CA PRO A 321 8.03 -15.65 -8.59
C PRO A 321 7.35 -16.57 -9.60
N LYS A 322 6.50 -15.99 -10.46
CA LYS A 322 5.72 -16.69 -11.50
C LYS A 322 5.82 -15.95 -12.82
N GLU A 323 5.87 -16.72 -13.91
CA GLU A 323 5.80 -16.21 -15.28
C GLU A 323 4.36 -16.15 -15.81
N GLY A 324 3.49 -17.03 -15.34
CA GLY A 324 2.10 -17.13 -15.76
C GLY A 324 1.12 -16.34 -14.91
N VAL A 325 -0.12 -16.22 -15.37
CA VAL A 325 -1.23 -15.59 -14.65
C VAL A 325 -1.73 -16.53 -13.55
N VAL A 326 -1.63 -16.12 -12.30
CA VAL A 326 -2.02 -16.88 -11.11
C VAL A 326 -2.90 -16.05 -10.18
N GLN A 327 -3.56 -16.70 -9.23
CA GLN A 327 -4.29 -16.00 -8.15
C GLN A 327 -3.34 -15.41 -7.10
N GLY A 328 -2.10 -15.90 -7.05
CA GLY A 328 -1.15 -15.55 -5.99
C GLY A 328 -1.28 -16.42 -4.74
N VAL A 329 -0.49 -16.09 -3.75
CA VAL A 329 -0.44 -16.74 -2.43
C VAL A 329 -0.95 -15.79 -1.36
N HIS A 330 -1.44 -16.32 -0.24
CA HIS A 330 -1.84 -15.49 0.89
C HIS A 330 -0.64 -14.71 1.43
N CYS A 331 -0.74 -13.39 1.41
CA CYS A 331 0.24 -12.43 1.93
C CYS A 331 -0.22 -11.82 3.23
N MET A 332 -1.54 -11.64 3.41
CA MET A 332 -2.14 -11.14 4.63
C MET A 332 -3.43 -11.90 4.92
N SER A 333 -3.63 -12.33 6.17
CA SER A 333 -4.88 -12.94 6.64
C SER A 333 -5.88 -11.86 7.00
N LEU A 334 -6.97 -11.79 6.24
CA LEU A 334 -8.03 -10.81 6.41
C LEU A 334 -9.28 -11.48 7.02
N ARG A 335 -9.89 -10.84 8.01
CA ARG A 335 -11.18 -11.24 8.57
C ARG A 335 -12.15 -10.07 8.39
N ALA A 336 -13.08 -10.16 7.45
CA ALA A 336 -14.01 -9.08 7.08
C ALA A 336 -13.29 -7.73 6.84
N ASP A 337 -12.11 -7.78 6.24
CA ASP A 337 -11.21 -6.67 5.97
C ASP A 337 -10.67 -6.79 4.53
N GLU A 338 -10.02 -5.77 4.03
CA GLU A 338 -9.46 -5.73 2.67
C GLU A 338 -8.11 -5.00 2.67
N CYS A 339 -7.20 -5.41 1.78
CA CYS A 339 -5.97 -4.66 1.54
C CYS A 339 -6.26 -3.35 0.80
N VAL A 340 -5.55 -2.28 1.17
CA VAL A 340 -5.74 -0.93 0.60
C VAL A 340 -4.46 -0.30 0.09
N ALA A 341 -3.30 -0.69 0.63
CA ALA A 341 -2.01 -0.17 0.19
C ALA A 341 -0.90 -1.21 0.34
N LEU A 342 0.15 -1.02 -0.45
CA LEU A 342 1.39 -1.79 -0.35
C LEU A 342 2.59 -0.91 -0.60
N LEU A 343 3.72 -1.33 -0.03
CA LEU A 343 5.02 -0.69 -0.18
C LEU A 343 6.09 -1.76 -0.24
N ALA A 344 7.09 -1.59 -1.10
CA ALA A 344 8.33 -2.35 -1.08
C ALA A 344 9.49 -1.45 -0.66
N PHE A 345 10.37 -1.97 0.16
CA PHE A 345 11.55 -1.25 0.63
C PHE A 345 12.74 -2.21 0.74
N VAL A 346 13.90 -1.80 0.28
CA VAL A 346 15.17 -2.53 0.47
C VAL A 346 15.84 -1.95 1.73
N PRO A 347 16.02 -2.78 2.78
CA PRO A 347 16.62 -2.35 4.05
C PRO A 347 18.04 -1.86 3.96
#